data_c3ff99090f3d9f859a9ff9f34dad42a2
#
_entry.id   c3ff99090f3d9f859a9ff9f34dad42a2
#
_cell.length_a   1.000
_cell.length_b   1.000
_cell.length_c   1.000
_cell.angle_alpha   90.00
_cell.angle_beta   90.00
_cell.angle_gamma   90.00
#
_symmetry.space_group_name_H-M   'P 1'
#
loop_
_entity.id
_entity.type
_entity.pdbx_description
1 polymer ?
#
loop_
_entity_poly.entity_id
_entity_poly.type
_entity_poly.pdbx_seq_one_letter_code
_entity_poly.pdbx_strand_id
1 'polypeptide(L)'
;MCVTFSFFIRLLYREPQMKQIDFRQDLLPLKDKIYRMGLRITLNAQEAEDLTQETLIRAWNKREELTNVSNIEAFCIAICRNLALDVIARKEQSNLSIENEQTDVFDSSRTPEEQLEHDDKLSKIHHIFNELPERLRTAVQLRDIEGMSYAEAAMAMNITEDLFKVTLHRARKAIKVQYEKLDNYGL
;
A
#
# COMPACT_ATOMS: atom_id res chain seq x y z
N MET A 1 0.90 53.69 26.66
CA MET A 1 0.90 52.41 27.39
C MET A 1 -0.05 51.36 26.78
N CYS A 2 -0.10 51.18 25.46
CA CYS A 2 -1.02 50.22 24.81
C CYS A 2 -0.36 49.25 23.84
N VAL A 3 0.95 49.27 23.66
CA VAL A 3 1.63 48.44 22.65
C VAL A 3 2.09 47.09 23.21
N THR A 4 2.28 46.99 24.53
CA THR A 4 2.81 45.79 25.20
C THR A 4 1.76 44.70 25.41
N PHE A 5 0.46 45.03 25.49
CA PHE A 5 -0.61 44.09 25.75
C PHE A 5 -0.97 43.25 24.48
N SER A 6 -0.90 43.86 23.31
CA SER A 6 -1.13 43.18 22.03
C SER A 6 -0.02 42.16 21.70
N PHE A 7 1.21 42.42 22.12
CA PHE A 7 2.33 41.50 21.92
C PHE A 7 2.25 40.29 22.86
N PHE A 8 1.78 40.50 24.09
CA PHE A 8 1.63 39.43 25.07
C PHE A 8 0.47 38.48 24.73
N ILE A 9 -0.64 39.00 24.16
CA ILE A 9 -1.75 38.19 23.66
C ILE A 9 -1.31 37.35 22.46
N ARG A 10 -0.49 37.86 21.55
CA ARG A 10 0.10 37.09 20.43
C ARG A 10 1.03 35.97 20.87
N LEU A 11 1.67 36.11 22.04
CA LEU A 11 2.56 35.08 22.61
C LEU A 11 1.78 33.98 23.32
N LEU A 12 0.62 34.29 23.90
CA LEU A 12 -0.25 33.36 24.61
C LEU A 12 -1.20 32.61 23.69
N TYR A 13 -1.60 33.20 22.56
CA TYR A 13 -2.33 32.56 21.48
C TYR A 13 -1.37 32.20 20.33
N ARG A 14 -0.39 31.38 20.62
CA ARG A 14 0.28 30.64 19.57
C ARG A 14 -0.71 29.57 19.11
N GLU A 15 -1.55 29.93 18.14
CA GLU A 15 -2.35 28.94 17.44
C GLU A 15 -1.42 27.80 17.04
N PRO A 16 -1.78 26.53 17.33
CA PRO A 16 -0.98 25.43 16.85
C PRO A 16 -0.88 25.63 15.32
N GLN A 17 0.33 25.87 14.82
CA GLN A 17 0.58 25.93 13.38
C GLN A 17 0.19 24.56 12.86
N MET A 18 -1.07 24.43 12.37
CA MET A 18 -1.51 23.23 11.71
C MET A 18 -0.54 23.00 10.53
N LYS A 19 0.17 21.89 10.55
CA LYS A 19 1.15 21.55 9.53
C LYS A 19 0.40 21.53 8.19
N GLN A 20 0.62 22.55 7.35
CA GLN A 20 0.10 22.52 5.98
C GLN A 20 0.73 21.35 5.24
N ILE A 21 -0.08 20.54 4.61
CA ILE A 21 0.38 19.42 3.77
C ILE A 21 0.97 19.98 2.47
N ASP A 22 2.23 19.68 2.22
CA ASP A 22 2.91 20.00 0.97
C ASP A 22 2.91 18.79 0.03
N PHE A 23 2.48 19.00 -1.21
CA PHE A 23 2.38 17.91 -2.18
C PHE A 23 3.73 17.23 -2.45
N ARG A 24 4.80 18.04 -2.59
CA ARG A 24 6.13 17.52 -2.95
C ARG A 24 6.84 16.86 -1.77
N GLN A 25 6.60 17.34 -0.56
CA GLN A 25 7.29 16.86 0.63
C GLN A 25 6.55 15.73 1.34
N ASP A 26 5.21 15.78 1.36
CA ASP A 26 4.40 14.86 2.15
C ASP A 26 3.70 13.78 1.31
N LEU A 27 3.28 14.08 0.06
CA LEU A 27 2.51 13.14 -0.77
C LEU A 27 3.35 12.48 -1.88
N LEU A 28 4.15 13.25 -2.61
CA LEU A 28 4.91 12.74 -3.74
C LEU A 28 5.90 11.62 -3.35
N PRO A 29 6.58 11.64 -2.18
CA PRO A 29 7.43 10.54 -1.75
C PRO A 29 6.70 9.22 -1.51
N LEU A 30 5.37 9.25 -1.36
CA LEU A 30 4.54 8.06 -1.16
C LEU A 30 4.17 7.37 -2.49
N LYS A 31 4.47 7.99 -3.65
CA LYS A 31 4.10 7.50 -4.98
C LYS A 31 4.44 6.02 -5.17
N ASP A 32 5.68 5.63 -4.89
CA ASP A 32 6.14 4.26 -5.14
C ASP A 32 5.48 3.24 -4.21
N LYS A 33 5.20 3.61 -2.96
CA LYS A 33 4.46 2.75 -2.02
C LYS A 33 3.01 2.56 -2.46
N ILE A 34 2.37 3.65 -2.91
CA ILE A 34 1.00 3.62 -3.43
C ILE A 34 0.93 2.75 -4.68
N TYR A 35 1.90 2.90 -5.61
CA TYR A 35 2.00 2.08 -6.82
C TYR A 35 2.15 0.59 -6.49
N ARG A 36 3.10 0.22 -5.62
CA ARG A 36 3.28 -1.17 -5.19
C ARG A 36 2.02 -1.75 -4.56
N MET A 37 1.29 -0.93 -3.78
CA MET A 37 0.02 -1.34 -3.18
C MET A 37 -1.04 -1.60 -4.24
N GLY A 38 -1.22 -0.67 -5.18
CA GLY A 38 -2.13 -0.81 -6.32
C GLY A 38 -1.82 -2.06 -7.14
N LEU A 39 -0.55 -2.22 -7.53
CA LEU A 39 -0.07 -3.37 -8.29
C LEU A 39 -0.30 -4.69 -7.55
N ARG A 40 -0.08 -4.72 -6.24
CA ARG A 40 -0.29 -5.90 -5.42
C ARG A 40 -1.76 -6.35 -5.37
N ILE A 41 -2.70 -5.42 -5.47
CA ILE A 41 -4.13 -5.71 -5.42
C ILE A 41 -4.66 -6.06 -6.82
N THR A 42 -4.36 -5.22 -7.82
CA THR A 42 -4.94 -5.35 -9.18
C THR A 42 -4.18 -6.34 -10.06
N LEU A 43 -2.91 -6.63 -9.75
CA LEU A 43 -1.98 -7.44 -10.57
C LEU A 43 -1.84 -6.89 -12.01
N ASN A 44 -2.04 -5.57 -12.19
CA ASN A 44 -1.99 -4.88 -13.48
C ASN A 44 -1.26 -3.54 -13.33
N ALA A 45 -0.18 -3.36 -14.10
CA ALA A 45 0.69 -2.18 -14.00
C ALA A 45 -0.03 -0.88 -14.39
N GLN A 46 -0.82 -0.92 -15.47
CA GLN A 46 -1.57 0.25 -15.95
C GLN A 46 -2.58 0.72 -14.90
N GLU A 47 -3.32 -0.20 -14.32
CA GLU A 47 -4.26 0.13 -13.25
C GLU A 47 -3.56 0.64 -12.00
N ALA A 48 -2.40 0.09 -11.66
CA ALA A 48 -1.62 0.57 -10.52
C ALA A 48 -1.15 2.01 -10.72
N GLU A 49 -0.79 2.39 -11.95
CA GLU A 49 -0.45 3.79 -12.28
C GLU A 49 -1.66 4.72 -12.14
N ASP A 50 -2.80 4.34 -12.70
CA ASP A 50 -4.05 5.12 -12.62
C ASP A 50 -4.50 5.27 -11.16
N LEU A 51 -4.45 4.19 -10.38
CA LEU A 51 -4.76 4.19 -8.95
C LEU A 51 -3.82 5.10 -8.16
N THR A 52 -2.54 5.13 -8.54
CA THR A 52 -1.54 5.98 -7.89
C THR A 52 -1.87 7.45 -8.12
N GLN A 53 -2.16 7.83 -9.36
CA GLN A 53 -2.54 9.19 -9.71
C GLN A 53 -3.82 9.61 -8.99
N GLU A 54 -4.86 8.81 -9.07
CA GLU A 54 -6.15 9.08 -8.43
C GLU A 54 -6.03 9.20 -6.90
N THR A 55 -5.20 8.33 -6.29
CA THR A 55 -4.93 8.38 -4.83
C THR A 55 -4.27 9.71 -4.44
N LEU A 56 -3.24 10.13 -5.18
CA LEU A 56 -2.56 11.39 -4.91
C LEU A 56 -3.48 12.60 -5.10
N ILE A 57 -4.33 12.59 -6.13
CA ILE A 57 -5.33 13.63 -6.37
C ILE A 57 -6.33 13.68 -5.21
N ARG A 58 -6.86 12.54 -4.77
CA ARG A 58 -7.81 12.48 -3.64
C ARG A 58 -7.18 12.92 -2.33
N ALA A 59 -5.95 12.51 -2.05
CA ALA A 59 -5.21 12.94 -0.87
C ALA A 59 -4.97 14.46 -0.89
N TRP A 60 -4.60 15.02 -2.04
CA TRP A 60 -4.41 16.46 -2.20
C TRP A 60 -5.70 17.25 -2.02
N ASN A 61 -6.81 16.78 -2.56
CA ASN A 61 -8.11 17.42 -2.39
C ASN A 61 -8.57 17.41 -0.93
N LYS A 62 -8.14 16.42 -0.14
CA LYS A 62 -8.42 16.30 1.30
C LYS A 62 -7.31 16.84 2.20
N ARG A 63 -6.33 17.59 1.68
CA ARG A 63 -5.15 18.05 2.43
C ARG A 63 -5.48 18.82 3.70
N GLU A 64 -6.60 19.55 3.73
CA GLU A 64 -7.05 20.28 4.92
C GLU A 64 -7.48 19.34 6.04
N GLU A 65 -8.15 18.23 5.70
CA GLU A 65 -8.54 17.18 6.64
C GLU A 65 -7.29 16.41 7.13
N LEU A 66 -6.28 16.26 6.26
CA LEU A 66 -5.04 15.52 6.56
C LEU A 66 -4.16 16.21 7.61
N THR A 67 -4.35 17.49 7.87
CA THR A 67 -3.62 18.21 8.93
C THR A 67 -3.82 17.58 10.31
N ASN A 68 -4.95 16.90 10.53
CA ASN A 68 -5.32 16.24 11.77
C ASN A 68 -5.04 14.71 11.75
N VAL A 69 -4.55 14.18 10.62
CA VAL A 69 -4.27 12.74 10.46
C VAL A 69 -2.88 12.41 11.01
N SER A 70 -2.82 11.46 11.93
CA SER A 70 -1.55 11.05 12.56
C SER A 70 -0.57 10.38 11.60
N ASN A 71 -1.08 9.74 10.54
CA ASN A 71 -0.26 9.05 9.53
C ASN A 71 -0.85 9.22 8.12
N ILE A 72 -0.22 10.11 7.35
CA ILE A 72 -0.60 10.43 5.96
C ILE A 72 -0.39 9.22 5.05
N GLU A 73 0.68 8.44 5.27
CA GLU A 73 0.99 7.23 4.50
C GLU A 73 -0.14 6.20 4.64
N ALA A 74 -0.55 5.86 5.87
CA ALA A 74 -1.63 4.92 6.11
C ALA A 74 -2.95 5.39 5.48
N PHE A 75 -3.22 6.69 5.51
CA PHE A 75 -4.38 7.28 4.86
C PHE A 75 -4.35 7.13 3.33
N CYS A 76 -3.23 7.46 2.69
CA CYS A 76 -3.06 7.29 1.24
C CYS A 76 -3.19 5.81 0.82
N ILE A 77 -2.59 4.90 1.59
CA ILE A 77 -2.69 3.46 1.35
C ILE A 77 -4.14 2.98 1.49
N ALA A 78 -4.90 3.47 2.47
CA ALA A 78 -6.32 3.16 2.61
C ALA A 78 -7.15 3.62 1.40
N ILE A 79 -6.89 4.84 0.89
CA ILE A 79 -7.53 5.34 -0.34
C ILE A 79 -7.20 4.43 -1.52
N CYS A 80 -5.91 4.15 -1.76
CA CYS A 80 -5.46 3.30 -2.86
C CYS A 80 -6.11 1.91 -2.80
N ARG A 81 -6.10 1.29 -1.61
CA ARG A 81 -6.71 -0.02 -1.42
C ARG A 81 -8.20 -0.02 -1.74
N ASN A 82 -8.96 0.95 -1.25
CA ASN A 82 -10.39 1.03 -1.52
C ASN A 82 -10.66 1.19 -3.03
N LEU A 83 -9.92 2.07 -3.70
CA LEU A 83 -10.02 2.25 -5.15
C LEU A 83 -9.68 0.95 -5.91
N ALA A 84 -8.63 0.25 -5.51
CA ALA A 84 -8.23 -1.01 -6.13
C ALA A 84 -9.29 -2.10 -5.96
N LEU A 85 -9.91 -2.21 -4.79
CA LEU A 85 -11.02 -3.13 -4.54
C LEU A 85 -12.24 -2.80 -5.40
N ASP A 86 -12.55 -1.51 -5.57
CA ASP A 86 -13.64 -1.06 -6.45
C ASP A 86 -13.37 -1.42 -7.92
N VAL A 87 -12.10 -1.36 -8.37
CA VAL A 87 -11.69 -1.79 -9.71
C VAL A 87 -11.91 -3.28 -9.88
N ILE A 88 -11.45 -4.12 -8.94
CA ILE A 88 -11.64 -5.56 -8.98
C ILE A 88 -13.12 -5.92 -9.01
N ALA A 89 -13.92 -5.35 -8.09
CA ALA A 89 -15.34 -5.63 -8.02
C ALA A 89 -16.08 -5.29 -9.33
N ARG A 90 -15.71 -4.17 -9.97
CA ARG A 90 -16.26 -3.79 -11.29
C ARG A 90 -15.87 -4.77 -12.39
N LYS A 91 -14.62 -5.26 -12.39
CA LYS A 91 -14.16 -6.29 -13.35
C LYS A 91 -14.87 -7.61 -13.15
N GLU A 92 -15.01 -8.08 -11.91
CA GLU A 92 -15.75 -9.30 -11.61
C GLU A 92 -17.19 -9.22 -12.11
N GLN A 93 -17.84 -8.08 -11.97
CA GLN A 93 -19.19 -7.85 -12.51
C GLN A 93 -19.21 -7.80 -14.05
N SER A 94 -18.17 -7.29 -14.70
CA SER A 94 -18.10 -7.22 -16.16
C SER A 94 -17.54 -8.51 -16.79
N ASN A 95 -16.68 -9.25 -16.07
CA ASN A 95 -16.03 -10.50 -16.52
C ASN A 95 -16.91 -11.76 -16.42
N LEU A 96 -18.22 -11.60 -16.33
CA LEU A 96 -19.08 -12.68 -16.84
C LEU A 96 -18.85 -12.94 -18.35
N SER A 97 -17.92 -12.21 -18.98
CA SER A 97 -17.56 -12.34 -20.39
C SER A 97 -16.17 -11.75 -20.63
N ILE A 98 -15.06 -12.47 -20.51
CA ILE A 98 -13.77 -12.34 -21.24
C ILE A 98 -12.58 -12.79 -20.37
N GLU A 99 -11.69 -13.61 -20.95
CA GLU A 99 -10.47 -14.18 -20.37
C GLU A 99 -9.37 -13.14 -20.10
N ASN A 100 -8.59 -13.35 -19.02
CA ASN A 100 -7.55 -12.45 -18.54
C ASN A 100 -6.19 -12.73 -19.19
N GLU A 101 -5.53 -11.69 -19.70
CA GLU A 101 -4.08 -11.69 -19.94
C GLU A 101 -3.34 -11.26 -18.66
N GLN A 102 -2.45 -12.13 -18.18
CA GLN A 102 -1.54 -11.85 -17.06
C GLN A 102 -0.28 -11.14 -17.60
N THR A 103 0.07 -10.03 -17.03
CA THR A 103 1.31 -9.30 -17.35
C THR A 103 2.32 -9.47 -16.22
N ASP A 104 3.45 -10.13 -16.50
CA ASP A 104 4.57 -10.27 -15.59
C ASP A 104 5.37 -8.95 -15.52
N VAL A 105 5.63 -8.47 -14.30
CA VAL A 105 6.46 -7.28 -14.06
C VAL A 105 7.79 -7.70 -13.44
N PHE A 106 8.87 -7.61 -14.23
CA PHE A 106 10.24 -7.88 -13.80
C PHE A 106 11.02 -6.60 -13.51
N ASP A 107 11.81 -6.62 -12.42
CA ASP A 107 12.83 -5.62 -12.11
C ASP A 107 14.23 -6.20 -12.40
N SER A 108 15.04 -5.49 -13.22
CA SER A 108 16.30 -5.99 -13.80
C SER A 108 17.51 -5.24 -13.27
N SER A 109 18.23 -5.80 -12.30
CA SER A 109 19.58 -5.32 -11.97
C SER A 109 20.48 -6.37 -11.28
N ARG A 110 20.94 -7.42 -12.00
CA ARG A 110 21.97 -8.38 -11.49
C ARG A 110 22.64 -9.15 -12.63
N THR A 111 23.75 -9.88 -12.34
CA THR A 111 24.53 -10.67 -13.33
C THR A 111 23.77 -11.89 -13.87
N PRO A 112 24.09 -12.42 -15.09
CA PRO A 112 23.27 -13.42 -15.77
C PRO A 112 23.09 -14.76 -15.03
N GLU A 113 24.07 -15.22 -14.27
CA GLU A 113 24.01 -16.52 -13.57
C GLU A 113 23.32 -16.40 -12.20
N GLU A 114 23.63 -15.34 -11.45
CA GLU A 114 22.91 -15.01 -10.20
C GLU A 114 21.47 -14.53 -10.49
N GLN A 115 21.24 -13.98 -11.67
CA GLN A 115 19.90 -13.63 -12.16
C GLN A 115 19.01 -14.86 -12.36
N LEU A 116 19.51 -15.93 -12.98
CA LEU A 116 18.70 -17.11 -13.30
C LEU A 116 18.20 -17.85 -12.04
N GLU A 117 19.06 -18.11 -11.05
CA GLU A 117 18.62 -18.75 -9.79
C GLU A 117 17.79 -17.83 -8.90
N HIS A 118 18.10 -16.53 -8.94
CA HIS A 118 17.38 -15.53 -8.16
C HIS A 118 16.02 -15.21 -8.79
N ASP A 119 15.97 -15.13 -10.12
CA ASP A 119 14.74 -14.91 -10.88
C ASP A 119 13.77 -16.09 -10.72
N ASP A 120 14.28 -17.32 -10.67
CA ASP A 120 13.44 -18.49 -10.42
C ASP A 120 12.83 -18.48 -9.00
N LYS A 121 13.63 -18.16 -7.97
CA LYS A 121 13.14 -18.04 -6.60
C LYS A 121 12.18 -16.84 -6.42
N LEU A 122 12.49 -15.70 -7.03
CA LEU A 122 11.61 -14.53 -7.01
C LEU A 122 10.31 -14.79 -7.76
N SER A 123 10.40 -15.42 -8.92
CA SER A 123 9.22 -15.82 -9.71
C SER A 123 8.31 -16.75 -8.91
N LYS A 124 8.86 -17.75 -8.22
CA LYS A 124 8.12 -18.62 -7.31
C LYS A 124 7.46 -17.87 -6.16
N ILE A 125 8.18 -16.94 -5.54
CA ILE A 125 7.62 -16.09 -4.48
C ILE A 125 6.50 -15.20 -5.01
N HIS A 126 6.68 -14.58 -6.18
CA HIS A 126 5.65 -13.76 -6.82
C HIS A 126 4.40 -14.59 -7.15
N HIS A 127 4.58 -15.81 -7.66
CA HIS A 127 3.46 -16.71 -7.92
C HIS A 127 2.69 -17.04 -6.63
N ILE A 128 3.39 -17.42 -5.54
CA ILE A 128 2.77 -17.67 -4.24
C ILE A 128 1.97 -16.46 -3.77
N PHE A 129 2.55 -15.25 -3.91
CA PHE A 129 1.86 -14.02 -3.51
C PHE A 129 0.60 -13.77 -4.32
N ASN A 130 0.64 -14.02 -5.63
CA ASN A 130 -0.50 -13.78 -6.52
C ASN A 130 -1.66 -14.75 -6.24
N GLU A 131 -1.37 -15.97 -5.79
CA GLU A 131 -2.39 -16.96 -5.41
C GLU A 131 -3.03 -16.70 -4.03
N LEU A 132 -2.42 -15.83 -3.20
CA LEU A 132 -3.01 -15.50 -1.90
C LEU A 132 -4.31 -14.71 -2.09
N PRO A 133 -5.35 -14.97 -1.26
CA PRO A 133 -6.50 -14.08 -1.15
C PRO A 133 -6.05 -12.64 -0.89
N GLU A 134 -6.69 -11.65 -1.56
CA GLU A 134 -6.32 -10.23 -1.51
C GLU A 134 -5.99 -9.76 -0.08
N ARG A 135 -6.86 -10.09 0.87
CA ARG A 135 -6.71 -9.67 2.27
C ARG A 135 -5.42 -10.17 2.92
N LEU A 136 -5.00 -11.40 2.62
CA LEU A 136 -3.76 -11.99 3.14
C LEU A 136 -2.55 -11.35 2.46
N ARG A 137 -2.60 -11.18 1.16
CA ARG A 137 -1.58 -10.56 0.33
C ARG A 137 -1.32 -9.12 0.75
N THR A 138 -2.38 -8.33 0.96
CA THR A 138 -2.30 -6.96 1.48
C THR A 138 -1.65 -6.89 2.86
N ALA A 139 -2.01 -7.80 3.78
CA ALA A 139 -1.44 -7.78 5.13
C ALA A 139 0.08 -7.97 5.14
N VAL A 140 0.60 -8.88 4.31
CA VAL A 140 2.05 -9.09 4.15
C VAL A 140 2.71 -7.89 3.47
N GLN A 141 2.09 -7.34 2.42
CA GLN A 141 2.61 -6.15 1.76
C GLN A 141 2.82 -5.02 2.76
N LEU A 142 1.80 -4.70 3.56
CA LEU A 142 1.86 -3.58 4.49
C LEU A 142 2.88 -3.80 5.62
N ARG A 143 2.94 -5.00 6.19
CA ARG A 143 3.78 -5.27 7.35
C ARG A 143 5.20 -5.69 7.00
N ASP A 144 5.37 -6.64 6.08
CA ASP A 144 6.66 -7.28 5.83
C ASP A 144 7.45 -6.59 4.72
N ILE A 145 6.78 -5.91 3.78
CA ILE A 145 7.43 -5.19 2.68
C ILE A 145 7.51 -3.69 2.96
N GLU A 146 6.39 -3.04 3.32
CA GLU A 146 6.38 -1.59 3.57
C GLU A 146 6.77 -1.21 5.01
N GLY A 147 6.88 -2.18 5.91
CA GLY A 147 7.37 -1.97 7.29
C GLY A 147 6.40 -1.24 8.22
N MET A 148 5.12 -1.11 7.86
CA MET A 148 4.12 -0.42 8.68
C MET A 148 3.95 -1.08 10.05
N SER A 149 3.64 -0.31 11.08
CA SER A 149 3.24 -0.84 12.38
C SER A 149 1.91 -1.61 12.27
N TYR A 150 1.61 -2.44 13.26
CA TYR A 150 0.32 -3.17 13.29
C TYR A 150 -0.88 -2.23 13.29
N ALA A 151 -0.80 -1.13 14.04
CA ALA A 151 -1.86 -0.13 14.13
C ALA A 151 -2.07 0.59 12.78
N GLU A 152 -0.99 1.02 12.11
CA GLU A 152 -1.05 1.68 10.80
C GLU A 152 -1.59 0.76 9.72
N ALA A 153 -1.11 -0.49 9.66
CA ALA A 153 -1.58 -1.48 8.69
C ALA A 153 -3.05 -1.87 8.93
N ALA A 154 -3.47 -1.99 10.18
CA ALA A 154 -4.86 -2.22 10.55
C ALA A 154 -5.77 -1.06 10.11
N MET A 155 -5.32 0.19 10.33
CA MET A 155 -5.99 1.40 9.86
C MET A 155 -6.11 1.40 8.32
N ALA A 156 -5.02 1.13 7.60
CA ALA A 156 -5.02 1.07 6.14
C ALA A 156 -5.97 0.00 5.58
N MET A 157 -6.14 -1.10 6.30
CA MET A 157 -7.08 -2.17 5.94
C MET A 157 -8.50 -1.98 6.48
N ASN A 158 -8.75 -0.92 7.27
CA ASN A 158 -10.03 -0.66 7.96
C ASN A 158 -10.50 -1.86 8.80
N ILE A 159 -9.61 -2.40 9.62
CA ILE A 159 -9.86 -3.51 10.53
C ILE A 159 -9.24 -3.24 11.92
N THR A 160 -9.60 -4.05 12.92
CA THR A 160 -8.94 -3.98 14.22
C THR A 160 -7.51 -4.52 14.16
N GLU A 161 -6.64 -4.04 15.05
CA GLU A 161 -5.25 -4.51 15.13
C GLU A 161 -5.16 -6.02 15.42
N ASP A 162 -6.03 -6.55 16.27
CA ASP A 162 -6.06 -8.00 16.57
C ASP A 162 -6.47 -8.82 15.35
N LEU A 163 -7.44 -8.33 14.57
CA LEU A 163 -7.82 -8.99 13.32
C LEU A 163 -6.70 -8.90 12.29
N PHE A 164 -5.95 -7.80 12.25
CA PHE A 164 -4.77 -7.68 11.41
C PHE A 164 -3.68 -8.69 11.79
N LYS A 165 -3.35 -8.84 13.08
CA LYS A 165 -2.38 -9.84 13.57
C LYS A 165 -2.76 -11.25 13.16
N VAL A 166 -4.04 -11.61 13.31
CA VAL A 166 -4.55 -12.93 12.89
C VAL A 166 -4.44 -13.10 11.37
N THR A 167 -4.79 -12.07 10.61
CA THR A 167 -4.72 -12.07 9.14
C THR A 167 -3.28 -12.27 8.67
N LEU A 168 -2.34 -11.52 9.23
CA LEU A 168 -0.91 -11.62 8.91
C LEU A 168 -0.35 -13.01 9.28
N HIS A 169 -0.71 -13.54 10.46
CA HIS A 169 -0.28 -14.88 10.84
C HIS A 169 -0.76 -15.95 9.85
N ARG A 170 -2.03 -15.86 9.43
CA ARG A 170 -2.59 -16.77 8.40
C ARG A 170 -1.87 -16.62 7.05
N ALA A 171 -1.56 -15.40 6.65
CA ALA A 171 -0.85 -15.12 5.41
C ALA A 171 0.55 -15.75 5.40
N ARG A 172 1.34 -15.51 6.45
CA ARG A 172 2.68 -16.09 6.62
C ARG A 172 2.64 -17.63 6.63
N LYS A 173 1.65 -18.22 7.30
CA LYS A 173 1.46 -19.67 7.30
C LYS A 173 1.13 -20.21 5.90
N ALA A 174 0.27 -19.53 5.16
CA ALA A 174 -0.07 -19.92 3.78
C ALA A 174 1.15 -19.85 2.86
N ILE A 175 1.92 -18.77 2.93
CA ILE A 175 3.18 -18.62 2.16
C ILE A 175 4.14 -19.76 2.48
N LYS A 176 4.36 -20.04 3.77
CA LYS A 176 5.27 -21.12 4.19
C LYS A 176 4.85 -22.46 3.61
N VAL A 177 3.57 -22.82 3.71
CA VAL A 177 3.05 -24.09 3.20
C VAL A 177 3.19 -24.21 1.67
N GLN A 178 2.94 -23.12 0.94
CA GLN A 178 3.10 -23.11 -0.52
C GLN A 178 4.56 -23.18 -0.92
N TYR A 179 5.45 -22.44 -0.23
CA TYR A 179 6.89 -22.49 -0.48
C TYR A 179 7.48 -23.89 -0.23
N GLU A 180 7.13 -24.54 0.89
CA GLU A 180 7.56 -25.91 1.20
C GLU A 180 7.08 -26.94 0.16
N LYS A 181 5.90 -26.74 -0.42
CA LYS A 181 5.43 -27.58 -1.53
C LYS A 181 6.30 -27.42 -2.78
N LEU A 182 6.57 -26.15 -3.18
CA LEU A 182 7.41 -25.88 -4.36
C LEU A 182 8.83 -26.42 -4.20
N ASP A 183 9.41 -26.30 -3.00
CA ASP A 183 10.76 -26.77 -2.68
C ASP A 183 10.86 -28.30 -2.69
N ASN A 184 9.83 -29.00 -2.20
CA ASN A 184 9.76 -30.46 -2.15
C ASN A 184 9.48 -31.13 -3.52
N TYR A 185 8.88 -30.41 -4.46
CA TYR A 185 8.57 -30.95 -5.79
C TYR A 185 9.65 -30.66 -6.84
N GLY A 186 10.76 -29.96 -6.46
CA GLY A 186 11.90 -29.75 -7.35
C GLY A 186 11.60 -28.92 -8.60
N LEU A 187 10.62 -28.01 -8.51
CA LEU A 187 10.21 -27.07 -9.55
C LEU A 187 10.81 -25.70 -9.28
#